data_a1037bc24e1dc2aacf0f4a12a00f11bc
#
_entry.id   a1037bc24e1dc2aacf0f4a12a00f11bc
#
_cell.length_a   1.000
_cell.length_b   1.000
_cell.length_c   1.000
_cell.angle_alpha   90.00
_cell.angle_beta   90.00
_cell.angle_gamma   90.00
#
_symmetry.space_group_name_H-M   'P 1'
#
loop_
_entity.id
_entity.type
_entity.pdbx_description
1 polymer ?
#
loop_
_entity_poly.entity_id
_entity_poly.type
_entity_poly.pdbx_seq_one_letter_code
_entity_poly.pdbx_strand_id
1 'polypeptide(L)'
;MHLDVQDLRNFYYRSALGRAAQRAVRNRVLKMWPEAKGQTVAGFGFAAPLLRPYLKDARRVMALMPGPQGVIPWPAGMPNVSVLCEEMLWPIETGRVDRLVVMHGLETSENPSAVLAECWRTLGPGGRALFIVPNRAGLWSRSDATPFGFGRPYTLTQLESQLKRHGFLPERH
;
A
#
# COMPACT_ATOMS: atom_id res chain seq x y z
N MET A 1 13.55 -4.32 9.07
CA MET A 1 14.35 -3.99 7.88
C MET A 1 13.41 -3.28 6.91
N HIS A 2 13.78 -2.12 6.44
CA HIS A 2 12.97 -1.37 5.47
C HIS A 2 13.63 -1.53 4.11
N LEU A 3 12.81 -1.80 3.08
CA LEU A 3 13.28 -1.77 1.70
C LEU A 3 13.44 -0.31 1.28
N ASP A 4 14.57 0.01 0.67
CA ASP A 4 14.79 1.31 0.04
C ASP A 4 13.84 1.51 -1.16
N VAL A 5 13.33 2.71 -1.31
CA VAL A 5 12.40 3.07 -2.40
C VAL A 5 13.02 2.89 -3.79
N GLN A 6 14.35 3.00 -3.93
CA GLN A 6 15.04 2.79 -5.20
C GLN A 6 15.10 1.30 -5.57
N ASP A 7 15.31 0.43 -4.57
CA ASP A 7 15.28 -1.02 -4.77
C ASP A 7 13.89 -1.48 -5.19
N LEU A 8 12.84 -1.00 -4.51
CA LEU A 8 11.45 -1.25 -4.87
C LEU A 8 11.14 -0.77 -6.29
N ARG A 9 11.57 0.46 -6.63
CA ARG A 9 11.42 1.03 -7.97
C ARG A 9 12.13 0.18 -9.02
N ASN A 10 13.38 -0.22 -8.79
CA ASN A 10 14.14 -1.05 -9.71
C ASN A 10 13.47 -2.41 -9.90
N PHE A 11 13.01 -3.04 -8.82
CA PHE A 11 12.29 -4.31 -8.91
C PHE A 11 11.02 -4.17 -9.76
N TYR A 12 10.10 -3.28 -9.38
CA TYR A 12 8.79 -3.20 -10.01
C TYR A 12 8.79 -2.63 -11.42
N TYR A 13 9.72 -1.76 -11.77
CA TYR A 13 9.74 -1.13 -13.09
C TYR A 13 10.80 -1.66 -14.05
N ARG A 14 11.90 -2.25 -13.55
CA ARG A 14 13.01 -2.71 -14.40
C ARG A 14 13.11 -4.22 -14.52
N SER A 15 12.77 -5.01 -13.49
CA SER A 15 12.82 -6.46 -13.58
C SER A 15 11.59 -7.05 -14.30
N ALA A 16 11.76 -8.17 -15.00
CA ALA A 16 10.66 -8.88 -15.65
C ALA A 16 9.66 -9.42 -14.62
N LEU A 17 10.19 -10.00 -13.53
CA LEU A 17 9.40 -10.57 -12.43
C LEU A 17 8.58 -9.47 -11.72
N GLY A 18 9.21 -8.34 -11.41
CA GLY A 18 8.54 -7.22 -10.75
C GLY A 18 7.42 -6.62 -11.59
N ARG A 19 7.64 -6.47 -12.90
CA ARG A 19 6.59 -6.00 -13.81
C ARG A 19 5.43 -7.00 -13.90
N ALA A 20 5.70 -8.31 -13.88
CA ALA A 20 4.66 -9.33 -13.86
C ALA A 20 3.88 -9.30 -12.55
N ALA A 21 4.57 -9.24 -11.40
CA ALA A 21 3.95 -9.12 -10.08
C ALA A 21 3.08 -7.86 -9.98
N GLN A 22 3.60 -6.70 -10.39
CA GLN A 22 2.85 -5.44 -10.42
C GLN A 22 1.57 -5.56 -11.24
N ARG A 23 1.64 -6.14 -12.45
CA ARG A 23 0.45 -6.32 -13.29
C ARG A 23 -0.58 -7.24 -12.64
N ALA A 24 -0.15 -8.35 -12.05
CA ALA A 24 -1.03 -9.30 -11.39
C ALA A 24 -1.77 -8.65 -10.21
N VAL A 25 -1.04 -7.97 -9.32
CA VAL A 25 -1.62 -7.28 -8.17
C VAL A 25 -2.54 -6.14 -8.62
N ARG A 26 -2.09 -5.30 -9.56
CA ARG A 26 -2.91 -4.21 -10.10
C ARG A 26 -4.21 -4.71 -10.72
N ASN A 27 -4.18 -5.79 -11.49
CA ASN A 27 -5.39 -6.38 -12.06
C ASN A 27 -6.35 -6.87 -10.97
N ARG A 28 -5.83 -7.40 -9.87
CA ARG A 28 -6.68 -7.80 -8.73
C ARG A 28 -7.30 -6.58 -8.06
N VAL A 29 -6.53 -5.51 -7.84
CA VAL A 29 -7.04 -4.24 -7.29
C VAL A 29 -8.14 -3.67 -8.17
N LEU A 30 -7.94 -3.62 -9.49
CA LEU A 30 -8.93 -3.12 -10.44
C LEU A 30 -10.20 -3.98 -10.54
N LYS A 31 -10.11 -5.29 -10.30
CA LYS A 31 -11.31 -6.13 -10.18
C LYS A 31 -12.14 -5.80 -8.95
N MET A 32 -11.51 -5.39 -7.85
CA MET A 32 -12.20 -5.00 -6.63
C MET A 32 -12.68 -3.54 -6.68
N TRP A 33 -11.85 -2.65 -7.24
CA TRP A 33 -12.13 -1.21 -7.38
C TRP A 33 -11.88 -0.79 -8.84
N PRO A 34 -12.86 -0.96 -9.74
CA PRO A 34 -12.70 -0.65 -11.16
C PRO A 34 -12.42 0.83 -11.43
N GLU A 35 -12.95 1.71 -10.58
CA GLU A 35 -12.82 3.17 -10.68
C GLU A 35 -12.85 3.79 -9.28
N ALA A 36 -12.43 5.06 -9.20
CA ALA A 36 -12.49 5.87 -7.98
C ALA A 36 -12.97 7.30 -8.29
N LYS A 37 -13.92 7.44 -9.23
CA LYS A 37 -14.43 8.73 -9.67
C LYS A 37 -14.95 9.56 -8.50
N GLY A 38 -14.42 10.78 -8.37
CA GLY A 38 -14.79 11.73 -7.32
C GLY A 38 -14.33 11.34 -5.91
N GLN A 39 -13.56 10.25 -5.75
CA GLN A 39 -13.07 9.76 -4.47
C GLN A 39 -11.65 10.24 -4.18
N THR A 40 -11.30 10.30 -2.90
CA THR A 40 -9.93 10.49 -2.43
C THR A 40 -9.28 9.13 -2.24
N VAL A 41 -8.21 8.88 -2.99
CA VAL A 41 -7.44 7.63 -2.97
C VAL A 41 -6.08 7.90 -2.34
N ALA A 42 -5.71 7.14 -1.33
CA ALA A 42 -4.38 7.18 -0.73
C ALA A 42 -3.69 5.83 -0.86
N GLY A 43 -2.38 5.85 -0.98
CA GLY A 43 -1.55 4.67 -0.86
C GLY A 43 -0.51 4.87 0.22
N PHE A 44 -0.15 3.82 0.94
CA PHE A 44 0.91 3.84 1.94
C PHE A 44 1.95 2.76 1.66
N GLY A 45 3.21 3.09 1.91
CA GLY A 45 4.37 2.26 1.56
C GLY A 45 4.74 2.41 0.08
N PHE A 46 4.92 1.31 -0.62
CA PHE A 46 5.19 1.35 -2.07
C PHE A 46 3.93 1.02 -2.89
N ALA A 47 2.83 1.71 -2.59
CA ALA A 47 1.56 1.52 -3.30
C ALA A 47 1.45 2.27 -4.63
N ALA A 48 2.37 3.18 -4.94
CA ALA A 48 2.35 4.01 -6.14
C ALA A 48 2.03 3.26 -7.45
N PRO A 49 2.60 2.07 -7.74
CA PRO A 49 2.28 1.33 -8.96
C PRO A 49 0.79 0.97 -9.11
N LEU A 50 0.08 0.85 -7.99
CA LEU A 50 -1.33 0.45 -7.94
C LEU A 50 -2.28 1.65 -8.02
N LEU A 51 -1.80 2.86 -7.75
CA LEU A 51 -2.59 4.09 -7.76
C LEU A 51 -2.76 4.70 -9.15
N ARG A 52 -1.88 4.32 -10.09
CA ARG A 52 -1.85 4.92 -11.44
C ARG A 52 -3.21 4.94 -12.17
N PRO A 53 -4.04 3.90 -12.13
CA PRO A 53 -5.34 3.91 -12.80
C PRO A 53 -6.30 4.98 -12.30
N TYR A 54 -6.16 5.42 -11.04
CA TYR A 54 -7.05 6.37 -10.40
C TYR A 54 -6.68 7.84 -10.63
N LEU A 55 -5.48 8.11 -11.16
CA LEU A 55 -5.01 9.47 -11.43
C LEU A 55 -5.91 10.27 -12.36
N LYS A 56 -6.66 9.58 -13.23
CA LYS A 56 -7.45 10.23 -14.30
C LYS A 56 -8.79 10.78 -13.82
N ASP A 57 -9.42 10.17 -12.79
CA ASP A 57 -10.80 10.43 -12.42
C ASP A 57 -11.07 10.51 -10.91
N ALA A 58 -10.11 10.15 -10.07
CA ALA A 58 -10.19 10.41 -8.63
C ALA A 58 -10.16 11.91 -8.34
N ARG A 59 -10.88 12.33 -7.31
CA ARG A 59 -10.83 13.72 -6.82
C ARG A 59 -9.43 14.10 -6.34
N ARG A 60 -8.74 13.16 -5.67
CA ARG A 60 -7.38 13.31 -5.19
C ARG A 60 -6.70 11.95 -5.09
N VAL A 61 -5.43 11.91 -5.47
CA VAL A 61 -4.56 10.74 -5.25
C VAL A 61 -3.36 11.20 -4.42
N MET A 62 -2.97 10.43 -3.42
CA MET A 62 -1.81 10.68 -2.56
C MET A 62 -1.01 9.38 -2.39
N ALA A 63 0.30 9.46 -2.56
CA ALA A 63 1.21 8.35 -2.32
C ALA A 63 2.06 8.69 -1.08
N LEU A 64 1.67 8.15 0.07
CA LEU A 64 2.38 8.31 1.34
C LEU A 64 3.56 7.35 1.38
N MET A 65 4.76 7.90 1.43
CA MET A 65 6.00 7.14 1.44
C MET A 65 6.67 7.29 2.81
N PRO A 66 6.79 6.19 3.59
CA PRO A 66 7.37 6.25 4.93
C PRO A 66 8.85 6.58 4.88
N GLY A 67 9.30 7.44 5.82
CA GLY A 67 10.67 7.91 5.90
C GLY A 67 11.75 6.82 5.81
N PRO A 68 11.63 5.70 6.53
CA PRO A 68 12.61 4.60 6.44
C PRO A 68 12.75 3.97 5.05
N GLN A 69 11.72 4.00 4.21
CA GLN A 69 11.81 3.56 2.81
C GLN A 69 12.38 4.65 1.89
N GLY A 70 12.18 5.91 2.25
CA GLY A 70 12.50 7.06 1.42
C GLY A 70 11.38 7.46 0.47
N VAL A 71 11.56 8.59 -0.22
CA VAL A 71 10.56 9.18 -1.12
C VAL A 71 11.13 9.39 -2.52
N ILE A 72 10.30 9.19 -3.53
CA ILE A 72 10.58 9.56 -4.91
C ILE A 72 9.42 10.40 -5.47
N PRO A 73 9.67 11.37 -6.35
CA PRO A 73 8.61 12.06 -7.07
C PRO A 73 7.81 11.05 -7.91
N TRP A 74 6.48 11.12 -7.81
CA TRP A 74 5.58 10.26 -8.57
C TRP A 74 4.24 10.99 -8.81
N PRO A 75 3.57 10.78 -9.96
CA PRO A 75 3.97 9.97 -11.11
C PRO A 75 4.98 10.72 -12.01
N ALA A 76 5.80 9.96 -12.74
CA ALA A 76 6.73 10.57 -13.68
C ALA A 76 6.00 11.32 -14.80
N GLY A 77 6.45 12.55 -15.12
CA GLY A 77 5.88 13.37 -16.18
C GLY A 77 4.53 14.01 -15.86
N MET A 78 4.08 13.95 -14.61
CA MET A 78 2.84 14.58 -14.14
C MET A 78 3.10 15.32 -12.82
N PRO A 79 2.16 16.16 -12.33
CA PRO A 79 2.29 16.79 -11.03
C PRO A 79 2.52 15.75 -9.93
N ASN A 80 3.47 16.03 -9.04
CA ASN A 80 3.84 15.12 -7.95
C ASN A 80 2.71 14.94 -6.93
N VAL A 81 2.41 13.69 -6.59
CA VAL A 81 1.45 13.33 -5.54
C VAL A 81 2.08 12.50 -4.42
N SER A 82 3.42 12.36 -4.44
CA SER A 82 4.17 11.68 -3.37
C SER A 82 4.34 12.59 -2.18
N VAL A 83 4.21 12.02 -0.99
CA VAL A 83 4.39 12.71 0.29
C VAL A 83 5.27 11.84 1.18
N LEU A 84 6.38 12.39 1.63
CA LEU A 84 7.18 11.77 2.69
C LEU A 84 6.41 11.91 4.01
N CYS A 85 6.24 10.83 4.74
CA CYS A 85 5.54 10.84 6.01
C CYS A 85 6.21 9.93 7.05
N GLU A 86 5.86 10.13 8.31
CA GLU A 86 6.15 9.18 9.36
C GLU A 86 5.15 8.03 9.31
N GLU A 87 5.58 6.83 9.72
CA GLU A 87 4.70 5.65 9.71
C GLU A 87 3.47 5.81 10.60
N MET A 88 3.62 6.51 11.72
CA MET A 88 2.61 6.63 12.77
C MET A 88 1.90 7.99 12.80
N LEU A 89 2.23 8.88 11.85
CA LEU A 89 1.63 10.22 11.79
C LEU A 89 1.51 10.66 10.33
N TRP A 90 0.36 10.41 9.74
CA TRP A 90 0.12 10.77 8.36
C TRP A 90 -0.40 12.21 8.23
N PRO A 91 0.09 12.99 7.26
CA PRO A 91 -0.35 14.37 7.02
C PRO A 91 -1.72 14.41 6.32
N ILE A 92 -2.68 13.67 6.85
CA ILE A 92 -4.05 13.58 6.37
C ILE A 92 -4.99 13.78 7.54
N GLU A 93 -5.99 14.63 7.36
CA GLU A 93 -7.06 14.81 8.34
C GLU A 93 -7.87 13.53 8.53
N THR A 94 -8.41 13.35 9.72
CA THR A 94 -9.30 12.22 10.05
C THR A 94 -10.50 12.16 9.10
N GLY A 95 -10.79 10.95 8.59
CA GLY A 95 -12.00 10.71 7.81
C GLY A 95 -11.98 11.24 6.37
N ARG A 96 -10.80 11.48 5.78
CA ARG A 96 -10.68 12.12 4.44
C ARG A 96 -10.44 11.17 3.29
N VAL A 97 -10.16 9.92 3.56
CA VAL A 97 -9.81 8.93 2.54
C VAL A 97 -10.99 8.00 2.26
N ASP A 98 -11.34 7.84 0.99
CA ASP A 98 -12.39 6.91 0.56
C ASP A 98 -11.82 5.53 0.20
N ARG A 99 -10.62 5.50 -0.36
CA ARG A 99 -9.92 4.26 -0.77
C ARG A 99 -8.47 4.32 -0.33
N LEU A 100 -8.02 3.32 0.41
CA LEU A 100 -6.65 3.20 0.90
C LEU A 100 -6.01 1.92 0.39
N VAL A 101 -4.82 2.01 -0.20
CA VAL A 101 -4.02 0.86 -0.62
C VAL A 101 -2.74 0.83 0.19
N VAL A 102 -2.48 -0.25 0.90
CA VAL A 102 -1.25 -0.47 1.68
C VAL A 102 -0.46 -1.60 1.02
N MET A 103 0.78 -1.31 0.61
CA MET A 103 1.69 -2.27 0.01
C MET A 103 3.12 -1.97 0.44
N HIS A 104 3.85 -2.97 0.92
CA HIS A 104 5.18 -2.81 1.51
C HIS A 104 5.23 -1.73 2.61
N GLY A 105 4.20 -1.72 3.45
CA GLY A 105 4.08 -0.76 4.55
C GLY A 105 3.70 -1.43 5.87
N LEU A 106 2.90 -2.50 5.83
CA LEU A 106 2.47 -3.18 7.06
C LEU A 106 3.49 -4.22 7.53
N GLU A 107 3.96 -5.07 6.60
CA GLU A 107 4.93 -6.14 6.91
C GLU A 107 6.34 -5.61 7.20
N THR A 108 6.64 -4.41 6.74
CA THR A 108 7.95 -3.77 6.93
C THR A 108 7.99 -2.85 8.15
N SER A 109 6.84 -2.49 8.71
CA SER A 109 6.75 -1.60 9.85
C SER A 109 7.25 -2.25 11.15
N GLU A 110 7.93 -1.47 11.98
CA GLU A 110 8.30 -1.88 13.34
C GLU A 110 7.08 -1.83 14.28
N ASN A 111 6.09 -0.99 13.97
CA ASN A 111 4.85 -0.85 14.73
C ASN A 111 3.61 -0.96 13.82
N PRO A 112 3.25 -2.18 13.35
CA PRO A 112 2.09 -2.38 12.49
C PRO A 112 0.77 -1.91 13.10
N SER A 113 0.63 -1.96 14.43
CA SER A 113 -0.58 -1.51 15.12
C SER A 113 -0.78 0.01 14.96
N ALA A 114 0.29 0.79 15.05
CA ALA A 114 0.21 2.22 14.83
C ALA A 114 -0.10 2.57 13.37
N VAL A 115 0.48 1.86 12.41
CA VAL A 115 0.11 1.99 10.98
C VAL A 115 -1.37 1.70 10.77
N LEU A 116 -1.91 0.64 11.35
CA LEU A 116 -3.33 0.30 11.24
C LEU A 116 -4.23 1.34 11.91
N ALA A 117 -3.79 1.95 13.02
CA ALA A 117 -4.51 3.06 13.64
C ALA A 117 -4.59 4.28 12.72
N GLU A 118 -3.50 4.63 12.01
CA GLU A 118 -3.49 5.70 11.01
C GLU A 118 -4.35 5.36 9.79
N CYS A 119 -4.31 4.11 9.32
CA CYS A 119 -5.22 3.62 8.28
C CYS A 119 -6.68 3.83 8.68
N TRP A 120 -7.04 3.43 9.89
CA TRP A 120 -8.40 3.58 10.42
C TRP A 120 -8.79 5.05 10.56
N ARG A 121 -7.94 5.85 11.18
CA ARG A 121 -8.18 7.27 11.42
C ARG A 121 -8.45 8.06 10.14
N THR A 122 -7.70 7.78 9.10
CA THR A 122 -7.77 8.55 7.84
C THR A 122 -8.94 8.14 6.96
N LEU A 123 -9.47 6.92 7.11
CA LEU A 123 -10.64 6.46 6.36
C LEU A 123 -11.92 7.18 6.82
N GLY A 124 -12.68 7.68 5.86
CA GLY A 124 -13.98 8.26 6.07
C GLY A 124 -15.12 7.22 6.18
N PRO A 125 -16.34 7.65 6.46
CA PRO A 125 -17.51 6.78 6.47
C PRO A 125 -17.65 6.02 5.14
N GLY A 126 -17.80 4.69 5.21
CA GLY A 126 -17.84 3.83 4.03
C GLY A 126 -16.50 3.67 3.29
N GLY A 127 -15.42 4.22 3.85
CA GLY A 127 -14.06 4.05 3.33
C GLY A 127 -13.61 2.59 3.36
N ARG A 128 -12.79 2.21 2.39
CA ARG A 128 -12.28 0.84 2.25
C ARG A 128 -10.77 0.82 2.10
N ALA A 129 -10.14 -0.21 2.66
CA ALA A 129 -8.71 -0.45 2.55
C ALA A 129 -8.39 -1.78 1.88
N LEU A 130 -7.32 -1.80 1.09
CA LEU A 130 -6.69 -3.01 0.56
C LEU A 130 -5.29 -3.15 1.16
N PHE A 131 -5.06 -4.26 1.82
CA PHE A 131 -3.75 -4.61 2.38
C PHE A 131 -3.11 -5.69 1.51
N ILE A 132 -1.97 -5.38 0.91
CA ILE A 132 -1.19 -6.29 0.09
C ILE A 132 0.09 -6.61 0.85
N VAL A 133 0.16 -7.82 1.36
CA VAL A 133 1.28 -8.32 2.18
C VAL A 133 1.78 -9.66 1.65
N PRO A 134 3.06 -10.01 1.85
CA PRO A 134 3.57 -11.33 1.50
C PRO A 134 2.88 -12.42 2.31
N ASN A 135 2.47 -13.48 1.62
CA ASN A 135 1.92 -14.67 2.28
C ASN A 135 3.05 -15.50 2.88
N ARG A 136 3.01 -15.76 4.19
CA ARG A 136 4.01 -16.58 4.91
C ARG A 136 4.19 -17.98 4.34
N ALA A 137 3.13 -18.57 3.80
CA ALA A 137 3.19 -19.88 3.15
C ALA A 137 3.72 -19.83 1.71
N GLY A 138 3.87 -18.65 1.12
CA GLY A 138 4.32 -18.46 -0.25
C GLY A 138 5.83 -18.69 -0.41
N LEU A 139 6.25 -19.19 -1.57
CA LEU A 139 7.67 -19.39 -1.87
C LEU A 139 8.46 -18.08 -1.87
N TRP A 140 7.85 -17.00 -2.28
CA TRP A 140 8.49 -15.68 -2.40
C TRP A 140 8.79 -15.02 -1.07
N SER A 141 8.03 -15.35 -0.01
CA SER A 141 8.30 -14.86 1.34
C SER A 141 9.51 -15.52 2.01
N ARG A 142 10.12 -16.51 1.34
CA ARG A 142 11.29 -17.25 1.83
C ARG A 142 12.58 -16.87 1.12
N SER A 143 12.55 -15.92 0.21
CA SER A 143 13.70 -15.52 -0.61
C SER A 143 13.95 -14.03 -0.53
N ASP A 144 15.14 -13.64 -0.11
CA ASP A 144 15.60 -12.26 -0.08
C ASP A 144 15.87 -11.67 -1.48
N ALA A 145 15.69 -12.48 -2.53
CA ALA A 145 15.87 -12.04 -3.92
C ALA A 145 14.72 -11.15 -4.43
N THR A 146 13.64 -11.04 -3.67
CA THR A 146 12.49 -10.19 -4.01
C THR A 146 12.02 -9.38 -2.82
N PRO A 147 11.34 -8.25 -3.03
CA PRO A 147 10.76 -7.45 -1.95
C PRO A 147 9.80 -8.23 -1.04
N PHE A 148 9.23 -9.33 -1.52
CA PHE A 148 8.29 -10.17 -0.77
C PHE A 148 8.95 -11.02 0.30
N GLY A 149 10.28 -11.18 0.29
CA GLY A 149 11.06 -11.88 1.32
C GLY A 149 11.44 -11.00 2.51
N PHE A 150 11.25 -9.69 2.39
CA PHE A 150 11.59 -8.75 3.45
C PHE A 150 10.40 -8.49 4.40
N GLY A 151 10.72 -8.16 5.65
CA GLY A 151 9.72 -7.86 6.66
C GLY A 151 9.13 -9.11 7.31
N ARG A 152 7.92 -8.97 7.83
CA ARG A 152 7.19 -10.03 8.55
C ARG A 152 5.99 -10.48 7.73
N PRO A 153 6.10 -11.60 6.98
CA PRO A 153 4.99 -12.08 6.17
C PRO A 153 3.83 -12.53 7.06
N TYR A 154 2.61 -12.41 6.55
CA TYR A 154 1.39 -12.76 7.25
C TYR A 154 0.81 -14.09 6.75
N THR A 155 0.19 -14.86 7.65
CA THR A 155 -0.88 -15.77 7.22
C THR A 155 -2.18 -14.98 7.08
N LEU A 156 -3.13 -15.48 6.29
CA LEU A 156 -4.43 -14.82 6.15
C LEU A 156 -5.12 -14.62 7.50
N THR A 157 -5.13 -15.67 8.34
CA THR A 157 -5.74 -15.62 9.68
C THR A 157 -5.08 -14.56 10.58
N GLN A 158 -3.75 -14.45 10.54
CA GLN A 158 -3.03 -13.42 11.31
C GLN A 158 -3.40 -12.02 10.86
N LEU A 159 -3.42 -11.79 9.55
CA LEU A 159 -3.79 -10.49 8.99
C LEU A 159 -5.23 -10.12 9.37
N GLU A 160 -6.19 -11.01 9.12
CA GLU A 160 -7.59 -10.76 9.46
C GLU A 160 -7.81 -10.50 10.95
N SER A 161 -7.16 -11.28 11.82
CA SER A 161 -7.24 -11.08 13.28
C SER A 161 -6.70 -9.70 13.67
N GLN A 162 -5.58 -9.29 13.10
CA GLN A 162 -5.00 -7.97 13.37
C GLN A 162 -5.88 -6.84 12.83
N LEU A 163 -6.42 -6.96 11.64
CA LEU A 163 -7.34 -5.99 11.05
C LEU A 163 -8.61 -5.84 11.90
N LYS A 164 -9.21 -6.94 12.33
CA LYS A 164 -10.42 -6.93 13.20
C LYS A 164 -10.16 -6.22 14.53
N ARG A 165 -8.99 -6.42 15.15
CA ARG A 165 -8.61 -5.73 16.40
C ARG A 165 -8.52 -4.21 16.24
N HIS A 166 -8.27 -3.72 15.01
CA HIS A 166 -8.21 -2.29 14.69
C HIS A 166 -9.50 -1.75 14.04
N GLY A 167 -10.61 -2.50 14.15
CA GLY A 167 -11.92 -2.06 13.71
C GLY A 167 -12.25 -2.33 12.24
N PHE A 168 -11.36 -2.95 11.48
CA PHE A 168 -11.65 -3.33 10.10
C PHE A 168 -12.54 -4.58 10.03
N LEU A 169 -13.43 -4.59 9.07
CA LEU A 169 -14.27 -5.75 8.72
C LEU A 169 -13.76 -6.32 7.38
N PRO A 170 -13.03 -7.44 7.36
CA PRO A 170 -12.58 -8.07 6.13
C PRO A 170 -13.77 -8.49 5.27
N GLU A 171 -13.80 -8.04 4.00
CA GLU A 171 -14.89 -8.33 3.06
C GLU A 171 -14.47 -9.41 2.05
N ARG A 172 -13.20 -9.38 1.57
CA ARG A 172 -12.68 -10.26 0.51
C ARG A 172 -11.17 -10.47 0.67
N HIS A 173 -10.68 -11.55 0.15
CA HIS A 173 -9.26 -11.89 0.05
C HIS A 173 -8.91 -12.57 -1.28
#